data_8bca5caef2bb4de50ff6ab2260d0a4a0
#
_entry.id   8bca5caef2bb4de50ff6ab2260d0a4a0
#
_cell.length_a   1.000
_cell.length_b   1.000
_cell.length_c   1.000
_cell.angle_alpha   90.00
_cell.angle_beta   90.00
_cell.angle_gamma   90.00
#
_symmetry.space_group_name_H-M   'P 1'
#
loop_
_entity.id
_entity.type
_entity.pdbx_description
1 polymer ?
#
loop_
_entity_poly.entity_id
_entity_poly.type
_entity_poly.pdbx_seq_one_letter_code
_entity_poly.pdbx_strand_id
1 'polypeptide(L)'
;MKILLLTNYDVGLYQFRRELIEELLKSHAVYISLPYGELVEPLKEMGCQFLDTPLERRGMNPFKDGKLFVAYLKLFRQVKPDLVITYTIKPNVYGGFAARIAGIPYAVNITGLGTAFQKKGMLKNLVTAMYKLSCKKAKVVFFENAENRQIFLDEHIVRQQQTCLLNGAGVNLEHYRVTEYPDGDETKFLFIGRVMKEKGVDELFAAMRNLVSEGYACSLDVVGMYEEDYKEAIAQAEAEGWLHFHGYQKDVRPFIANCHCFVLPSWHEGMANTNLECAASGRPVITSNIHGCMEAVEDGVTGFLCEKQNAESLYETMKRFCGLPIDQRETMGLAGKKRMEAVFDKRKVVEETIRHLLVY
;
A
#
# COMPACT_ATOMS: atom_id res chain seq x y z
N MET A 1 21.64 2.71 -18.74
CA MET A 1 20.35 2.38 -19.38
C MET A 1 19.36 3.53 -19.16
N LYS A 2 18.37 3.63 -20.04
CA LYS A 2 17.19 4.48 -19.83
C LYS A 2 16.07 3.63 -19.24
N ILE A 3 15.65 3.91 -18.05
CA ILE A 3 14.58 3.18 -17.35
C ILE A 3 13.36 4.10 -17.26
N LEU A 4 12.21 3.62 -17.71
CA LEU A 4 10.97 4.38 -17.72
C LEU A 4 9.94 3.76 -16.78
N LEU A 5 9.53 4.51 -15.75
CA LEU A 5 8.50 4.12 -14.80
C LEU A 5 7.15 4.71 -15.24
N LEU A 6 6.13 3.87 -15.35
CA LEU A 6 4.76 4.25 -15.66
C LEU A 6 3.88 4.04 -14.44
N THR A 7 3.18 5.06 -13.98
CA THR A 7 2.23 4.98 -12.87
C THR A 7 1.04 5.91 -13.08
N ASN A 8 0.06 5.86 -12.22
CA ASN A 8 -1.14 6.71 -12.31
C ASN A 8 -1.14 7.90 -11.33
N TYR A 9 -0.14 8.00 -10.43
CA TYR A 9 0.01 9.16 -9.55
C TYR A 9 1.38 9.16 -8.83
N ASP A 10 1.80 10.33 -8.39
CA ASP A 10 3.12 10.66 -7.87
C ASP A 10 3.38 10.11 -6.46
N VAL A 11 2.37 10.13 -5.58
CA VAL A 11 2.48 9.65 -4.20
C VAL A 11 3.00 8.21 -4.15
N GLY A 12 2.52 7.36 -5.07
CA GLY A 12 2.94 5.94 -5.14
C GLY A 12 4.43 5.78 -5.44
N LEU A 13 5.01 6.64 -6.27
CA LEU A 13 6.45 6.64 -6.56
C LEU A 13 7.24 7.25 -5.39
N TYR A 14 6.86 8.42 -4.94
CA TYR A 14 7.64 9.15 -3.95
C TYR A 14 7.63 8.48 -2.59
N GLN A 15 6.48 8.05 -2.08
CA GLN A 15 6.40 7.45 -0.76
C GLN A 15 6.85 5.98 -0.72
N PHE A 16 6.57 5.20 -1.77
CA PHE A 16 6.80 3.76 -1.71
C PHE A 16 7.94 3.26 -2.60
N ARG A 17 8.42 4.04 -3.57
CA ARG A 17 9.45 3.61 -4.52
C ARG A 17 10.65 4.55 -4.57
N ARG A 18 10.72 5.51 -3.66
CA ARG A 18 11.80 6.51 -3.61
C ARG A 18 13.18 5.84 -3.55
N GLU A 19 13.38 4.92 -2.65
CA GLU A 19 14.67 4.25 -2.46
C GLU A 19 15.05 3.38 -3.67
N LEU A 20 14.08 2.77 -4.33
CA LEU A 20 14.32 2.09 -5.62
C LEU A 20 14.77 3.08 -6.70
N ILE A 21 14.10 4.22 -6.79
CA ILE A 21 14.45 5.29 -7.75
C ILE A 21 15.85 5.84 -7.46
N GLU A 22 16.17 6.12 -6.19
CA GLU A 22 17.49 6.57 -5.75
C GLU A 22 18.59 5.57 -6.18
N GLU A 23 18.34 4.28 -5.98
CA GLU A 23 19.30 3.24 -6.38
C GLU A 23 19.47 3.17 -7.90
N LEU A 24 18.38 3.24 -8.67
CA LEU A 24 18.43 3.24 -10.13
C LEU A 24 19.16 4.48 -10.68
N LEU A 25 18.98 5.64 -10.06
CA LEU A 25 19.63 6.90 -10.46
C LEU A 25 21.15 6.88 -10.31
N LYS A 26 21.72 6.01 -9.46
CA LYS A 26 23.19 5.89 -9.31
C LYS A 26 23.88 5.49 -10.62
N SER A 27 23.21 4.77 -11.49
CA SER A 27 23.84 4.17 -12.70
C SER A 27 22.99 4.30 -13.96
N HIS A 28 21.77 4.84 -13.87
CA HIS A 28 20.82 4.86 -14.97
C HIS A 28 20.13 6.22 -15.11
N ALA A 29 19.68 6.54 -16.32
CA ALA A 29 18.76 7.66 -16.55
C ALA A 29 17.33 7.20 -16.27
N VAL A 30 16.69 7.77 -15.26
CA VAL A 30 15.34 7.41 -14.83
C VAL A 30 14.33 8.41 -15.35
N TYR A 31 13.35 7.92 -16.09
CA TYR A 31 12.20 8.67 -16.60
C TYR A 31 10.97 8.23 -15.84
N ILE A 32 10.10 9.18 -15.48
CA ILE A 32 8.81 8.91 -14.86
C ILE A 32 7.68 9.48 -15.71
N SER A 33 6.63 8.71 -15.94
CA SER A 33 5.48 9.14 -16.73
C SER A 33 4.20 8.87 -15.96
N LEU A 34 3.50 9.96 -15.61
CA LEU A 34 2.30 10.00 -14.79
C LEU A 34 1.62 11.37 -14.95
N PRO A 35 0.36 11.55 -14.52
CA PRO A 35 -0.25 12.88 -14.39
C PRO A 35 0.53 13.73 -13.38
N TYR A 36 0.64 15.03 -13.66
CA TYR A 36 1.31 15.98 -12.77
C TYR A 36 0.63 16.01 -11.38
N GLY A 37 1.42 16.00 -10.32
CA GLY A 37 1.01 16.11 -8.93
C GLY A 37 2.09 16.82 -8.10
N GLU A 38 1.80 17.14 -6.84
CA GLU A 38 2.69 17.93 -5.97
C GLU A 38 4.05 17.26 -5.70
N LEU A 39 4.11 15.92 -5.74
CA LEU A 39 5.33 15.15 -5.49
C LEU A 39 6.17 14.90 -6.76
N VAL A 40 5.76 15.44 -7.90
CA VAL A 40 6.56 15.38 -9.14
C VAL A 40 7.82 16.25 -9.01
N GLU A 41 7.73 17.44 -8.42
CA GLU A 41 8.92 18.30 -8.25
C GLU A 41 9.99 17.64 -7.36
N PRO A 42 9.68 17.08 -6.18
CA PRO A 42 10.65 16.31 -5.43
C PRO A 42 11.29 15.15 -6.22
N LEU A 43 10.52 14.44 -7.06
CA LEU A 43 11.07 13.37 -7.90
C LEU A 43 12.03 13.92 -8.98
N LYS A 44 11.77 15.12 -9.53
CA LYS A 44 12.68 15.80 -10.45
C LYS A 44 13.95 16.26 -9.75
N GLU A 45 13.84 16.79 -8.54
CA GLU A 45 14.98 17.19 -7.71
C GLU A 45 15.90 16.01 -7.40
N MET A 46 15.35 14.81 -7.26
CA MET A 46 16.13 13.58 -7.13
C MET A 46 16.91 13.21 -8.39
N GLY A 47 16.55 13.77 -9.56
CA GLY A 47 17.18 13.49 -10.85
C GLY A 47 16.30 12.77 -11.87
N CYS A 48 15.03 12.53 -11.59
CA CYS A 48 14.10 11.94 -12.54
C CYS A 48 13.73 12.88 -13.67
N GLN A 49 13.60 12.37 -14.88
CA GLN A 49 13.06 13.11 -16.02
C GLN A 49 11.53 12.86 -16.09
N PHE A 50 10.77 13.92 -15.85
CA PHE A 50 9.29 13.84 -15.84
C PHE A 50 8.71 14.01 -17.26
N LEU A 51 7.72 13.20 -17.55
CA LEU A 51 6.94 13.20 -18.80
C LEU A 51 5.45 13.13 -18.44
N ASP A 52 4.74 14.22 -18.64
CA ASP A 52 3.31 14.25 -18.34
C ASP A 52 2.54 13.31 -19.25
N THR A 53 1.76 12.44 -18.64
CA THR A 53 0.85 11.52 -19.36
C THR A 53 -0.51 11.57 -18.67
N PRO A 54 -1.46 12.35 -19.18
CA PRO A 54 -2.79 12.45 -18.64
C PRO A 54 -3.48 11.09 -18.58
N LEU A 55 -3.89 10.69 -17.38
CA LEU A 55 -4.48 9.40 -17.09
C LEU A 55 -5.61 9.55 -16.06
N GLU A 56 -6.81 9.11 -16.41
CA GLU A 56 -7.87 8.99 -15.42
C GLU A 56 -7.62 7.80 -14.50
N ARG A 57 -7.49 8.08 -13.22
CA ARG A 57 -7.16 7.08 -12.20
C ARG A 57 -8.23 6.00 -12.04
N ARG A 58 -9.51 6.36 -12.22
CA ARG A 58 -10.67 5.46 -12.05
C ARG A 58 -11.50 5.37 -13.31
N GLY A 59 -12.34 4.32 -13.36
CA GLY A 59 -13.26 4.07 -14.45
C GLY A 59 -12.60 3.40 -15.67
N MET A 60 -13.43 2.82 -16.50
CA MET A 60 -13.06 2.20 -17.79
C MET A 60 -13.75 2.96 -18.89
N ASN A 61 -12.98 3.64 -19.73
CA ASN A 61 -13.47 4.32 -20.91
C ASN A 61 -12.63 3.88 -22.12
N PRO A 62 -13.16 3.03 -23.02
CA PRO A 62 -12.38 2.47 -24.12
C PRO A 62 -11.70 3.51 -25.01
N PHE A 63 -12.34 4.68 -25.21
CA PHE A 63 -11.75 5.74 -26.03
C PHE A 63 -10.56 6.42 -25.33
N LYS A 64 -10.70 6.73 -24.02
CA LYS A 64 -9.62 7.32 -23.22
C LYS A 64 -8.48 6.34 -23.03
N ASP A 65 -8.81 5.09 -22.77
CA ASP A 65 -7.84 4.02 -22.58
C ASP A 65 -7.09 3.69 -23.88
N GLY A 66 -7.77 3.75 -25.03
CA GLY A 66 -7.14 3.66 -26.35
C GLY A 66 -6.16 4.83 -26.62
N LYS A 67 -6.52 6.06 -26.23
CA LYS A 67 -5.63 7.22 -26.30
C LYS A 67 -4.40 7.04 -25.41
N LEU A 68 -4.57 6.51 -24.19
CA LEU A 68 -3.47 6.21 -23.27
C LEU A 68 -2.49 5.20 -23.88
N PHE A 69 -3.00 4.12 -24.46
CA PHE A 69 -2.16 3.13 -25.16
C PHE A 69 -1.33 3.76 -26.28
N VAL A 70 -1.95 4.61 -27.12
CA VAL A 70 -1.22 5.32 -28.18
C VAL A 70 -0.21 6.32 -27.61
N ALA A 71 -0.54 6.99 -26.47
CA ALA A 71 0.38 7.87 -25.79
C ALA A 71 1.63 7.13 -25.32
N TYR A 72 1.49 5.93 -24.74
CA TYR A 72 2.63 5.10 -24.35
C TYR A 72 3.50 4.69 -25.55
N LEU A 73 2.92 4.33 -26.69
CA LEU A 73 3.70 4.02 -27.89
C LEU A 73 4.48 5.23 -28.41
N LYS A 74 3.89 6.45 -28.35
CA LYS A 74 4.60 7.70 -28.71
C LYS A 74 5.73 7.98 -27.73
N LEU A 75 5.46 7.83 -26.45
CA LEU A 75 6.43 8.01 -25.37
C LEU A 75 7.66 7.07 -25.55
N PHE A 76 7.42 5.80 -25.89
CA PHE A 76 8.49 4.85 -26.11
C PHE A 76 9.35 5.22 -27.33
N ARG A 77 8.76 5.76 -28.38
CA ARG A 77 9.54 6.27 -29.55
C ARG A 77 10.38 7.49 -29.20
N GLN A 78 9.88 8.37 -28.31
CA GLN A 78 10.56 9.57 -27.85
C GLN A 78 11.72 9.25 -26.92
N VAL A 79 11.46 8.47 -25.86
CA VAL A 79 12.44 8.14 -24.79
C VAL A 79 13.43 7.06 -25.26
N LYS A 80 12.96 6.07 -26.03
CA LYS A 80 13.67 4.85 -26.38
C LYS A 80 14.21 4.15 -25.13
N PRO A 81 13.34 3.72 -24.21
CA PRO A 81 13.76 3.12 -22.95
C PRO A 81 14.35 1.72 -23.20
N ASP A 82 15.36 1.37 -22.42
CA ASP A 82 15.94 0.03 -22.38
C ASP A 82 15.11 -0.92 -21.50
N LEU A 83 14.37 -0.35 -20.53
CA LEU A 83 13.49 -1.07 -19.60
C LEU A 83 12.29 -0.20 -19.24
N VAL A 84 11.10 -0.81 -19.23
CA VAL A 84 9.85 -0.18 -18.72
C VAL A 84 9.42 -0.88 -17.45
N ILE A 85 9.08 -0.12 -16.41
CA ILE A 85 8.54 -0.63 -15.14
C ILE A 85 7.16 -0.02 -14.96
N THR A 86 6.14 -0.84 -14.74
CA THR A 86 4.77 -0.37 -14.62
C THR A 86 4.21 -0.62 -13.21
N TYR A 87 3.44 0.34 -12.72
CA TYR A 87 2.72 0.28 -11.44
C TYR A 87 1.27 0.63 -11.67
N THR A 88 0.37 0.05 -10.90
CA THR A 88 -1.08 0.24 -10.94
C THR A 88 -1.76 -0.31 -12.20
N ILE A 89 -3.08 -0.51 -12.15
CA ILE A 89 -3.82 -1.32 -13.13
C ILE A 89 -3.68 -0.82 -14.57
N LYS A 90 -3.95 0.48 -14.83
CA LYS A 90 -3.93 0.99 -16.22
C LYS A 90 -2.53 0.99 -16.83
N PRO A 91 -1.47 1.49 -16.16
CA PRO A 91 -0.10 1.34 -16.65
C PRO A 91 0.34 -0.11 -16.81
N ASN A 92 -0.04 -0.99 -15.89
CA ASN A 92 0.26 -2.42 -16.01
C ASN A 92 -0.35 -3.05 -17.27
N VAL A 93 -1.61 -2.73 -17.54
CA VAL A 93 -2.33 -3.26 -18.69
C VAL A 93 -1.88 -2.59 -19.99
N TYR A 94 -2.04 -1.27 -20.11
CA TYR A 94 -1.80 -0.57 -21.38
C TYR A 94 -0.32 -0.30 -21.62
N GLY A 95 0.45 0.04 -20.59
CA GLY A 95 1.91 0.23 -20.68
C GLY A 95 2.64 -1.08 -20.92
N GLY A 96 2.29 -2.15 -20.18
CA GLY A 96 2.86 -3.48 -20.41
C GLY A 96 2.55 -4.03 -21.80
N PHE A 97 1.31 -3.86 -22.29
CA PHE A 97 0.93 -4.26 -23.65
C PHE A 97 1.66 -3.43 -24.72
N ALA A 98 1.79 -2.12 -24.52
CA ALA A 98 2.54 -1.24 -25.43
C ALA A 98 4.03 -1.62 -25.47
N ALA A 99 4.67 -1.89 -24.33
CA ALA A 99 6.06 -2.32 -24.24
C ALA A 99 6.27 -3.66 -24.95
N ARG A 100 5.35 -4.61 -24.76
CA ARG A 100 5.35 -5.89 -25.50
C ARG A 100 5.32 -5.71 -27.01
N ILE A 101 4.43 -4.84 -27.53
CA ILE A 101 4.31 -4.57 -28.98
C ILE A 101 5.57 -3.86 -29.50
N ALA A 102 6.11 -2.92 -28.73
CA ALA A 102 7.33 -2.20 -29.07
C ALA A 102 8.60 -3.06 -28.96
N GLY A 103 8.51 -4.29 -28.43
CA GLY A 103 9.66 -5.18 -28.23
C GLY A 103 10.62 -4.71 -27.13
N ILE A 104 10.17 -3.84 -26.21
CA ILE A 104 10.96 -3.29 -25.13
C ILE A 104 10.85 -4.23 -23.91
N PRO A 105 11.97 -4.60 -23.23
CA PRO A 105 11.93 -5.31 -21.96
C PRO A 105 11.10 -4.56 -20.91
N TYR A 106 10.27 -5.27 -20.16
CA TYR A 106 9.41 -4.62 -19.15
C TYR A 106 9.12 -5.50 -17.95
N ALA A 107 8.87 -4.86 -16.81
CA ALA A 107 8.43 -5.46 -15.57
C ALA A 107 7.08 -4.88 -15.15
N VAL A 108 6.25 -5.70 -14.52
CA VAL A 108 4.91 -5.33 -14.06
C VAL A 108 4.84 -5.47 -12.54
N ASN A 109 4.31 -4.47 -11.84
CA ASN A 109 4.14 -4.51 -10.38
C ASN A 109 2.67 -4.55 -10.01
N ILE A 110 2.24 -5.63 -9.37
CA ILE A 110 0.88 -5.83 -8.87
C ILE A 110 0.84 -5.39 -7.41
N THR A 111 0.55 -4.12 -7.18
CA THR A 111 0.42 -3.49 -5.85
C THR A 111 -0.99 -3.65 -5.25
N GLY A 112 -1.85 -4.42 -5.90
CA GLY A 112 -3.23 -4.71 -5.54
C GLY A 112 -4.05 -5.01 -6.79
N LEU A 113 -5.10 -5.81 -6.64
CA LEU A 113 -5.95 -6.22 -7.77
C LEU A 113 -7.12 -5.26 -8.03
N GLY A 114 -7.40 -4.35 -7.09
CA GLY A 114 -8.55 -3.46 -7.14
C GLY A 114 -9.89 -4.21 -7.09
N THR A 115 -10.97 -3.46 -7.20
CA THR A 115 -12.35 -3.97 -7.06
C THR A 115 -12.77 -4.95 -8.18
N ALA A 116 -12.07 -4.93 -9.33
CA ALA A 116 -12.40 -5.78 -10.47
C ALA A 116 -12.25 -7.29 -10.18
N PHE A 117 -11.35 -7.68 -9.27
CA PHE A 117 -11.14 -9.07 -8.89
C PHE A 117 -11.98 -9.53 -7.69
N GLN A 118 -12.66 -8.62 -6.99
CA GLN A 118 -13.45 -8.94 -5.80
C GLN A 118 -14.78 -9.63 -6.12
N LYS A 119 -15.35 -9.36 -7.29
CA LYS A 119 -16.64 -9.91 -7.70
C LYS A 119 -16.48 -10.74 -8.98
N LYS A 120 -17.08 -11.93 -8.99
CA LYS A 120 -17.22 -12.71 -10.24
C LYS A 120 -18.08 -11.94 -11.22
N GLY A 121 -17.69 -11.88 -12.50
CA GLY A 121 -18.48 -11.21 -13.52
C GLY A 121 -17.68 -10.85 -14.77
N MET A 122 -18.36 -10.22 -15.71
CA MET A 122 -17.79 -9.84 -17.02
C MET A 122 -16.58 -8.91 -16.89
N LEU A 123 -16.60 -8.02 -15.89
CA LEU A 123 -15.49 -7.11 -15.61
C LEU A 123 -14.22 -7.86 -15.20
N LYS A 124 -14.33 -8.84 -14.28
CA LYS A 124 -13.19 -9.68 -13.90
C LYS A 124 -12.60 -10.40 -15.12
N ASN A 125 -13.45 -11.02 -15.94
CA ASN A 125 -13.01 -11.74 -17.13
C ASN A 125 -12.28 -10.82 -18.12
N LEU A 126 -12.81 -9.62 -18.35
CA LEU A 126 -12.17 -8.63 -19.21
C LEU A 126 -10.80 -8.21 -18.67
N VAL A 127 -10.69 -7.83 -17.41
CA VAL A 127 -9.43 -7.41 -16.79
C VAL A 127 -8.42 -8.57 -16.76
N THR A 128 -8.87 -9.80 -16.51
CA THR A 128 -8.05 -11.01 -16.61
C THR A 128 -7.47 -11.17 -18.01
N ALA A 129 -8.30 -11.05 -19.05
CA ALA A 129 -7.84 -11.15 -20.44
C ALA A 129 -6.82 -10.04 -20.79
N MET A 130 -7.05 -8.82 -20.32
CA MET A 130 -6.13 -7.70 -20.51
C MET A 130 -4.78 -7.96 -19.83
N TYR A 131 -4.77 -8.48 -18.60
CA TYR A 131 -3.53 -8.87 -17.92
C TYR A 131 -2.82 -10.04 -18.61
N LYS A 132 -3.55 -11.05 -19.12
CA LYS A 132 -2.95 -12.12 -19.96
C LYS A 132 -2.21 -11.56 -21.15
N LEU A 133 -2.77 -10.56 -21.82
CA LEU A 133 -2.13 -9.90 -22.95
C LEU A 133 -0.92 -9.07 -22.52
N SER A 134 -1.02 -8.30 -21.46
CA SER A 134 0.05 -7.40 -21.01
C SER A 134 1.20 -8.14 -20.35
N CYS A 135 0.94 -9.18 -19.55
CA CYS A 135 1.99 -9.91 -18.82
C CYS A 135 2.71 -10.98 -19.66
N LYS A 136 2.20 -11.34 -20.85
CA LYS A 136 2.67 -12.52 -21.64
C LYS A 136 4.18 -12.56 -21.87
N LYS A 137 4.83 -11.40 -22.06
CA LYS A 137 6.28 -11.28 -22.30
C LYS A 137 6.98 -10.40 -21.26
N ALA A 138 6.34 -10.17 -20.10
CA ALA A 138 6.99 -9.50 -19.00
C ALA A 138 8.22 -10.28 -18.56
N LYS A 139 9.33 -9.59 -18.34
CA LYS A 139 10.57 -10.16 -17.80
C LYS A 139 10.30 -10.72 -16.40
N VAL A 140 9.57 -9.96 -15.60
CA VAL A 140 9.13 -10.33 -14.25
C VAL A 140 7.80 -9.64 -13.93
N VAL A 141 6.96 -10.31 -13.17
CA VAL A 141 5.75 -9.74 -12.54
C VAL A 141 5.92 -9.83 -11.03
N PHE A 142 6.02 -8.68 -10.40
CA PHE A 142 6.16 -8.55 -8.96
C PHE A 142 4.80 -8.54 -8.29
N PHE A 143 4.70 -9.20 -7.16
CA PHE A 143 3.51 -9.24 -6.29
C PHE A 143 3.91 -8.84 -4.88
N GLU A 144 3.02 -8.15 -4.16
CA GLU A 144 3.24 -7.71 -2.80
C GLU A 144 2.66 -8.68 -1.75
N ASN A 145 1.81 -9.64 -2.17
CA ASN A 145 1.32 -10.71 -1.32
C ASN A 145 1.10 -12.01 -2.10
N ALA A 146 1.01 -13.12 -1.35
CA ALA A 146 0.91 -14.46 -1.92
C ALA A 146 -0.44 -14.72 -2.60
N GLU A 147 -1.54 -14.16 -2.09
CA GLU A 147 -2.89 -14.36 -2.64
C GLU A 147 -2.99 -13.77 -4.04
N ASN A 148 -2.55 -12.53 -4.24
CA ASN A 148 -2.57 -11.87 -5.54
C ASN A 148 -1.74 -12.64 -6.59
N ARG A 149 -0.58 -13.16 -6.15
CA ARG A 149 0.26 -14.03 -6.99
C ARG A 149 -0.48 -15.31 -7.36
N GLN A 150 -1.12 -15.97 -6.39
CA GLN A 150 -1.84 -17.21 -6.61
C GLN A 150 -3.02 -17.02 -7.57
N ILE A 151 -3.79 -15.93 -7.42
CA ILE A 151 -4.87 -15.57 -8.35
C ILE A 151 -4.34 -15.46 -9.79
N PHE A 152 -3.17 -14.83 -10.01
CA PHE A 152 -2.59 -14.70 -11.35
C PHE A 152 -2.11 -16.03 -11.93
N LEU A 153 -1.64 -16.95 -11.08
CA LEU A 153 -1.26 -18.31 -11.47
C LEU A 153 -2.49 -19.15 -11.85
N ASP A 154 -3.52 -19.14 -11.00
CA ASP A 154 -4.77 -19.90 -11.20
C ASP A 154 -5.53 -19.46 -12.44
N GLU A 155 -5.58 -18.16 -12.67
CA GLU A 155 -6.18 -17.57 -13.88
C GLU A 155 -5.27 -17.72 -15.12
N HIS A 156 -4.10 -18.36 -15.02
CA HIS A 156 -3.11 -18.51 -16.10
C HIS A 156 -2.72 -17.18 -16.76
N ILE A 157 -2.61 -16.11 -15.97
CA ILE A 157 -2.13 -14.79 -16.42
C ILE A 157 -0.61 -14.81 -16.59
N VAL A 158 0.08 -15.45 -15.65
CA VAL A 158 1.54 -15.58 -15.60
C VAL A 158 1.97 -17.03 -15.38
N ARG A 159 3.23 -17.33 -15.65
CA ARG A 159 3.87 -18.59 -15.27
C ARG A 159 4.67 -18.40 -13.98
N GLN A 160 4.82 -19.44 -13.18
CA GLN A 160 5.56 -19.43 -11.91
C GLN A 160 6.94 -18.75 -12.03
N GLN A 161 7.71 -19.08 -13.05
CA GLN A 161 9.06 -18.54 -13.28
C GLN A 161 9.10 -17.06 -13.67
N GLN A 162 7.96 -16.46 -14.02
CA GLN A 162 7.83 -15.02 -14.30
C GLN A 162 7.49 -14.21 -13.05
N THR A 163 7.20 -14.86 -11.92
CA THR A 163 6.72 -14.19 -10.72
C THR A 163 7.83 -13.98 -9.69
N CYS A 164 7.81 -12.83 -9.05
CA CYS A 164 8.58 -12.54 -7.85
C CYS A 164 7.63 -12.03 -6.76
N LEU A 165 7.68 -12.66 -5.60
CA LEU A 165 6.93 -12.21 -4.42
C LEU A 165 7.86 -11.31 -3.61
N LEU A 166 7.46 -10.05 -3.45
CA LEU A 166 8.13 -9.07 -2.60
C LEU A 166 7.39 -8.92 -1.28
N ASN A 167 8.09 -8.50 -0.24
CA ASN A 167 7.49 -8.14 1.05
C ASN A 167 6.95 -6.69 0.98
N GLY A 168 5.92 -6.48 0.14
CA GLY A 168 5.37 -5.17 -0.15
C GLY A 168 6.37 -4.21 -0.79
N ALA A 169 6.24 -2.93 -0.48
CA ALA A 169 7.25 -1.91 -0.80
C ALA A 169 8.42 -1.92 0.19
N GLY A 170 8.32 -2.69 1.27
CA GLY A 170 9.20 -2.60 2.43
C GLY A 170 8.99 -1.31 3.23
N VAL A 171 9.60 -1.22 4.40
CA VAL A 171 9.57 -0.03 5.25
C VAL A 171 10.97 0.55 5.45
N ASN A 172 11.08 1.88 5.38
CA ASN A 172 12.33 2.58 5.66
C ASN A 172 12.54 2.68 7.17
N LEU A 173 13.42 1.84 7.70
CA LEU A 173 13.69 1.72 9.13
C LEU A 173 14.44 2.93 9.71
N GLU A 174 15.07 3.75 8.87
CA GLU A 174 15.73 4.99 9.29
C GLU A 174 14.73 6.15 9.39
N HIS A 175 13.67 6.11 8.58
CA HIS A 175 12.59 7.08 8.59
C HIS A 175 11.55 6.78 9.69
N TYR A 176 11.18 5.50 9.87
CA TYR A 176 10.26 5.01 10.89
C TYR A 176 11.06 4.35 12.03
N ARG A 177 11.55 5.19 12.93
CA ARG A 177 12.34 4.75 14.09
C ARG A 177 11.42 4.50 15.28
N VAL A 178 11.88 3.61 16.16
CA VAL A 178 11.25 3.45 17.48
C VAL A 178 11.30 4.78 18.22
N THR A 179 10.16 5.17 18.75
CA THR A 179 10.01 6.30 19.67
C THR A 179 9.56 5.77 21.03
N GLU A 180 9.79 6.55 22.07
CA GLU A 180 9.31 6.24 23.42
C GLU A 180 7.83 5.83 23.37
N TYR A 181 7.49 4.77 24.12
CA TYR A 181 6.12 4.30 24.18
C TYR A 181 5.30 5.26 25.05
N PRO A 182 4.10 5.68 24.61
CA PRO A 182 3.31 6.65 25.36
C PRO A 182 2.95 6.12 26.75
N ASP A 183 3.00 7.01 27.75
CA ASP A 183 2.50 6.76 29.10
C ASP A 183 1.04 7.19 29.22
N GLY A 184 0.38 6.75 30.31
CA GLY A 184 -0.97 7.15 30.68
C GLY A 184 -1.98 6.02 30.73
N ASP A 185 -3.10 6.28 31.38
CA ASP A 185 -4.17 5.29 31.60
C ASP A 185 -5.12 5.19 30.40
N GLU A 186 -5.11 6.18 29.51
CA GLU A 186 -5.93 6.20 28.31
C GLU A 186 -5.25 5.43 27.17
N THR A 187 -5.93 4.46 26.57
CA THR A 187 -5.44 3.74 25.39
C THR A 187 -5.73 4.55 24.12
N LYS A 188 -4.69 5.11 23.50
CA LYS A 188 -4.81 5.86 22.24
C LYS A 188 -4.63 4.96 21.04
N PHE A 189 -5.70 4.75 20.29
CA PHE A 189 -5.66 4.05 19.00
C PHE A 189 -5.38 5.03 17.87
N LEU A 190 -4.80 4.55 16.78
CA LEU A 190 -4.51 5.33 15.58
C LEU A 190 -4.99 4.57 14.34
N PHE A 191 -5.69 5.28 13.47
CA PHE A 191 -6.00 4.85 12.11
C PHE A 191 -5.34 5.80 11.11
N ILE A 192 -4.62 5.26 10.13
CA ILE A 192 -4.04 6.03 9.02
C ILE A 192 -4.51 5.42 7.70
N GLY A 193 -5.28 6.16 6.95
CA GLY A 193 -5.79 5.69 5.67
C GLY A 193 -6.90 6.57 5.10
N ARG A 194 -7.35 6.26 3.90
CA ARG A 194 -8.55 6.89 3.33
C ARG A 194 -9.77 6.51 4.16
N VAL A 195 -10.58 7.49 4.50
CA VAL A 195 -11.82 7.25 5.24
C VAL A 195 -12.87 6.74 4.28
N MET A 196 -13.06 5.42 4.27
CA MET A 196 -13.96 4.70 3.38
C MET A 196 -14.29 3.32 3.96
N LYS A 197 -15.40 2.77 3.52
CA LYS A 197 -15.94 1.49 3.99
C LYS A 197 -14.95 0.32 3.83
N GLU A 198 -14.28 0.23 2.69
CA GLU A 198 -13.33 -0.84 2.41
C GLU A 198 -12.08 -0.84 3.31
N LYS A 199 -11.85 0.26 4.07
CA LYS A 199 -10.82 0.34 5.10
C LYS A 199 -11.31 -0.08 6.49
N GLY A 200 -12.56 -0.53 6.59
CA GLY A 200 -13.15 -1.04 7.83
C GLY A 200 -13.52 0.08 8.83
N VAL A 201 -13.81 1.27 8.33
CA VAL A 201 -14.15 2.43 9.19
C VAL A 201 -15.44 2.19 9.96
N ASP A 202 -16.43 1.52 9.35
CA ASP A 202 -17.69 1.17 10.03
C ASP A 202 -17.43 0.23 11.22
N GLU A 203 -16.62 -0.81 11.00
CA GLU A 203 -16.24 -1.78 12.02
C GLU A 203 -15.43 -1.12 13.14
N LEU A 204 -14.51 -0.22 12.78
CA LEU A 204 -13.67 0.50 13.74
C LEU A 204 -14.51 1.41 14.63
N PHE A 205 -15.43 2.18 14.05
CA PHE A 205 -16.31 3.08 14.82
C PHE A 205 -17.27 2.29 15.71
N ALA A 206 -17.80 1.16 15.25
CA ALA A 206 -18.63 0.29 16.08
C ALA A 206 -17.83 -0.29 17.26
N ALA A 207 -16.62 -0.77 17.03
CA ALA A 207 -15.75 -1.30 18.08
C ALA A 207 -15.39 -0.22 19.13
N MET A 208 -15.05 0.99 18.69
CA MET A 208 -14.74 2.10 19.58
C MET A 208 -15.95 2.51 20.46
N ARG A 209 -17.14 2.61 19.86
CA ARG A 209 -18.36 2.91 20.64
C ARG A 209 -18.63 1.86 21.72
N ASN A 210 -18.43 0.59 21.40
CA ASN A 210 -18.61 -0.49 22.39
C ASN A 210 -17.60 -0.34 23.53
N LEU A 211 -16.31 -0.12 23.25
CA LEU A 211 -15.28 0.10 24.28
C LEU A 211 -15.64 1.28 25.20
N VAL A 212 -15.98 2.43 24.62
CA VAL A 212 -16.34 3.64 25.38
C VAL A 212 -17.60 3.41 26.22
N SER A 213 -18.61 2.73 25.68
CA SER A 213 -19.85 2.41 26.41
C SER A 213 -19.63 1.45 27.58
N GLU A 214 -18.62 0.59 27.51
CA GLU A 214 -18.21 -0.28 28.63
C GLU A 214 -17.28 0.42 29.63
N GLY A 215 -16.93 1.69 29.41
CA GLY A 215 -16.12 2.49 30.32
C GLY A 215 -14.62 2.34 30.17
N TYR A 216 -14.12 1.80 29.04
CA TYR A 216 -12.71 1.81 28.75
C TYR A 216 -12.23 3.24 28.45
N ALA A 217 -11.17 3.68 29.13
CA ALA A 217 -10.50 4.94 28.81
C ALA A 217 -9.71 4.77 27.52
N CYS A 218 -10.31 5.14 26.38
CA CYS A 218 -9.69 5.02 25.08
C CYS A 218 -10.16 6.10 24.10
N SER A 219 -9.29 6.48 23.18
CA SER A 219 -9.56 7.41 22.09
C SER A 219 -9.00 6.91 20.75
N LEU A 220 -9.46 7.51 19.65
CA LEU A 220 -9.05 7.17 18.29
C LEU A 220 -8.64 8.43 17.55
N ASP A 221 -7.36 8.47 17.13
CA ASP A 221 -6.88 9.43 16.14
C ASP A 221 -7.10 8.89 14.72
N VAL A 222 -7.76 9.68 13.86
CA VAL A 222 -8.00 9.34 12.45
C VAL A 222 -7.25 10.30 11.56
N VAL A 223 -6.30 9.76 10.78
CA VAL A 223 -5.46 10.51 9.83
C VAL A 223 -5.72 10.05 8.41
N GLY A 224 -6.20 10.96 7.55
CA GLY A 224 -6.46 10.66 6.14
C GLY A 224 -7.54 11.53 5.53
N MET A 225 -7.77 11.35 4.23
CA MET A 225 -8.82 12.07 3.50
C MET A 225 -10.11 11.25 3.44
N TYR A 226 -11.22 11.96 3.37
CA TYR A 226 -12.50 11.36 2.99
C TYR A 226 -12.43 10.85 1.55
N GLU A 227 -12.72 9.58 1.36
CA GLU A 227 -12.96 8.98 0.05
C GLU A 227 -14.45 8.72 -0.16
N GLU A 228 -15.20 8.54 0.93
CA GLU A 228 -16.65 8.40 1.03
C GLU A 228 -17.19 9.37 2.08
N ASP A 229 -18.50 9.52 2.17
CA ASP A 229 -19.14 10.47 3.06
C ASP A 229 -19.27 9.91 4.50
N TYR A 230 -18.29 10.26 5.33
CA TYR A 230 -18.24 9.95 6.75
C TYR A 230 -18.26 11.19 7.65
N LYS A 231 -18.58 12.39 7.10
CA LYS A 231 -18.49 13.64 7.84
C LYS A 231 -19.39 13.67 9.07
N GLU A 232 -20.62 13.23 8.92
CA GLU A 232 -21.59 13.20 10.03
C GLU A 232 -21.17 12.20 11.11
N ALA A 233 -20.73 10.99 10.71
CA ALA A 233 -20.29 9.96 11.65
C ALA A 233 -19.05 10.38 12.45
N ILE A 234 -18.11 11.07 11.81
CA ILE A 234 -16.93 11.62 12.46
C ILE A 234 -17.31 12.77 13.38
N ALA A 235 -18.11 13.74 12.93
CA ALA A 235 -18.55 14.88 13.77
C ALA A 235 -19.29 14.40 15.02
N GLN A 236 -20.13 13.37 14.90
CA GLN A 236 -20.79 12.74 16.04
C GLN A 236 -19.77 12.13 17.02
N ALA A 237 -18.81 11.35 16.53
CA ALA A 237 -17.80 10.70 17.34
C ALA A 237 -16.85 11.70 18.02
N GLU A 238 -16.54 12.83 17.38
CA GLU A 238 -15.81 13.95 17.99
C GLU A 238 -16.64 14.63 19.09
N ALA A 239 -17.96 14.84 18.88
CA ALA A 239 -18.84 15.39 19.89
C ALA A 239 -19.03 14.44 21.10
N GLU A 240 -18.95 13.12 20.87
CA GLU A 240 -18.93 12.09 21.92
C GLU A 240 -17.56 12.04 22.65
N GLY A 241 -16.51 12.70 22.13
CA GLY A 241 -15.23 12.92 22.78
C GLY A 241 -14.21 11.78 22.66
N TRP A 242 -14.46 10.74 21.87
CA TRP A 242 -13.56 9.60 21.73
C TRP A 242 -12.80 9.56 20.40
N LEU A 243 -13.10 10.45 19.45
CA LEU A 243 -12.44 10.52 18.15
C LEU A 243 -11.85 11.91 17.90
N HIS A 244 -10.68 11.94 17.26
CA HIS A 244 -10.02 13.15 16.77
C HIS A 244 -9.69 12.98 15.30
N PHE A 245 -10.31 13.78 14.43
CA PHE A 245 -10.06 13.74 12.99
C PHE A 245 -9.04 14.80 12.56
N HIS A 246 -7.91 14.36 12.01
CA HIS A 246 -6.79 15.24 11.64
C HIS A 246 -6.71 15.55 10.14
N GLY A 247 -7.60 14.97 9.31
CA GLY A 247 -7.51 15.11 7.86
C GLY A 247 -6.21 14.52 7.29
N TYR A 248 -5.84 14.94 6.09
CA TYR A 248 -4.59 14.49 5.46
C TYR A 248 -3.38 15.14 6.14
N GLN A 249 -2.41 14.33 6.50
CA GLN A 249 -1.13 14.77 7.05
C GLN A 249 0.02 14.32 6.15
N LYS A 250 0.94 15.23 5.86
CA LYS A 250 2.16 14.91 5.06
C LYS A 250 3.13 14.03 5.85
N ASP A 251 3.19 14.23 7.17
CA ASP A 251 4.01 13.45 8.10
C ASP A 251 3.12 12.81 9.16
N VAL A 252 3.05 11.49 9.13
CA VAL A 252 2.24 10.70 10.07
C VAL A 252 3.00 10.25 11.32
N ARG A 253 4.33 10.45 11.34
CA ARG A 253 5.20 9.99 12.45
C ARG A 253 4.86 10.58 13.82
N PRO A 254 4.46 11.87 13.94
CA PRO A 254 4.02 12.39 15.24
C PRO A 254 2.79 11.67 15.80
N PHE A 255 1.85 11.27 14.95
CA PHE A 255 0.67 10.50 15.35
C PHE A 255 1.05 9.07 15.75
N ILE A 256 1.94 8.42 14.98
CA ILE A 256 2.47 7.10 15.33
C ILE A 256 3.22 7.15 16.68
N ALA A 257 4.01 8.19 16.92
CA ALA A 257 4.73 8.36 18.19
C ALA A 257 3.77 8.50 19.39
N ASN A 258 2.61 9.10 19.21
CA ASN A 258 1.66 9.39 20.28
C ASN A 258 0.58 8.31 20.50
N CYS A 259 0.50 7.28 19.65
CA CYS A 259 -0.47 6.20 19.82
C CYS A 259 0.10 5.00 20.59
N HIS A 260 -0.78 4.27 21.27
CA HIS A 260 -0.47 2.99 21.91
C HIS A 260 -0.60 1.82 20.94
N CYS A 261 -1.53 1.90 19.97
CA CYS A 261 -1.77 0.83 19.02
C CYS A 261 -2.30 1.41 17.70
N PHE A 262 -1.80 0.88 16.61
CA PHE A 262 -2.34 1.15 15.27
C PHE A 262 -3.42 0.14 14.91
N VAL A 263 -4.53 0.61 14.32
CA VAL A 263 -5.68 -0.25 13.95
C VAL A 263 -6.05 -0.03 12.49
N LEU A 264 -6.03 -1.10 11.69
CA LEU A 264 -6.43 -1.07 10.28
C LEU A 264 -7.25 -2.32 9.90
N PRO A 265 -8.57 -2.31 10.06
CA PRO A 265 -9.44 -3.45 9.78
C PRO A 265 -9.87 -3.52 8.31
N SER A 266 -8.94 -3.33 7.38
CA SER A 266 -9.21 -3.30 5.94
C SER A 266 -9.82 -4.61 5.42
N TRP A 267 -10.66 -4.48 4.39
CA TRP A 267 -11.28 -5.62 3.73
C TRP A 267 -10.40 -6.29 2.67
N HIS A 268 -9.47 -5.52 2.11
CA HIS A 268 -8.46 -6.01 1.15
C HIS A 268 -7.31 -5.00 1.03
N GLU A 269 -6.11 -5.52 0.81
CA GLU A 269 -4.88 -4.74 0.58
C GLU A 269 -3.98 -5.43 -0.44
N GLY A 270 -3.12 -4.65 -1.07
CA GLY A 270 -1.95 -5.21 -1.73
C GLY A 270 -0.88 -5.55 -0.69
N MET A 271 -0.39 -4.51 -0.03
CA MET A 271 0.32 -4.53 1.25
C MET A 271 -0.08 -3.26 2.02
N ALA A 272 -0.50 -3.43 3.25
CA ALA A 272 -0.84 -2.33 4.16
C ALA A 272 0.46 -1.68 4.68
N ASN A 273 1.02 -0.75 3.92
CA ASN A 273 2.29 -0.10 4.29
C ASN A 273 2.21 0.59 5.65
N THR A 274 1.07 1.14 6.05
CA THR A 274 0.87 1.75 7.37
C THR A 274 1.02 0.74 8.51
N ASN A 275 0.66 -0.54 8.31
CA ASN A 275 0.97 -1.60 9.27
C ASN A 275 2.50 -1.73 9.46
N LEU A 276 3.26 -1.70 8.36
CA LEU A 276 4.72 -1.80 8.38
C LEU A 276 5.36 -0.58 9.05
N GLU A 277 4.86 0.62 8.75
CA GLU A 277 5.34 1.90 9.28
C GLU A 277 5.14 2.00 10.80
N CYS A 278 3.95 1.63 11.29
CA CYS A 278 3.64 1.63 12.71
C CYS A 278 4.42 0.54 13.47
N ALA A 279 4.50 -0.68 12.92
CA ALA A 279 5.30 -1.74 13.52
C ALA A 279 6.80 -1.40 13.54
N ALA A 280 7.33 -0.76 12.48
CA ALA A 280 8.72 -0.27 12.44
C ALA A 280 9.00 0.79 13.50
N SER A 281 8.00 1.59 13.85
CA SER A 281 8.08 2.60 14.90
C SER A 281 7.86 2.04 16.32
N GLY A 282 7.77 0.73 16.47
CA GLY A 282 7.59 0.07 17.77
C GLY A 282 6.16 0.14 18.30
N ARG A 283 5.17 0.25 17.42
CA ARG A 283 3.75 0.25 17.80
C ARG A 283 3.10 -1.09 17.47
N PRO A 284 2.39 -1.72 18.43
CA PRO A 284 1.55 -2.87 18.16
C PRO A 284 0.52 -2.57 17.07
N VAL A 285 0.20 -3.58 16.28
CA VAL A 285 -0.73 -3.44 15.16
C VAL A 285 -1.91 -4.38 15.33
N ILE A 286 -3.14 -3.84 15.26
CA ILE A 286 -4.36 -4.62 15.12
C ILE A 286 -4.84 -4.48 13.68
N THR A 287 -5.00 -5.61 12.98
CA THR A 287 -5.39 -5.57 11.56
C THR A 287 -6.20 -6.80 11.16
N SER A 288 -6.86 -6.75 10.00
CA SER A 288 -7.63 -7.88 9.51
C SER A 288 -6.75 -9.08 9.16
N ASN A 289 -7.25 -10.28 9.43
CA ASN A 289 -6.66 -11.55 9.01
C ASN A 289 -6.90 -11.80 7.52
N ILE A 290 -6.26 -10.98 6.69
CA ILE A 290 -6.29 -11.06 5.23
C ILE A 290 -4.88 -10.89 4.68
N HIS A 291 -4.62 -11.43 3.48
CA HIS A 291 -3.37 -11.16 2.78
C HIS A 291 -3.21 -9.65 2.45
N GLY A 292 -1.99 -9.17 2.62
CA GLY A 292 -1.66 -7.75 2.55
C GLY A 292 -1.75 -7.02 3.89
N CYS A 293 -2.35 -7.63 4.92
CA CYS A 293 -2.40 -7.13 6.29
C CYS A 293 -1.68 -8.07 7.26
N MET A 294 -2.05 -9.37 7.26
CA MET A 294 -1.56 -10.36 8.21
C MET A 294 -0.06 -10.61 8.12
N GLU A 295 0.58 -10.36 6.99
CA GLU A 295 2.01 -10.55 6.83
C GLU A 295 2.83 -9.65 7.78
N ALA A 296 2.29 -8.47 8.13
CA ALA A 296 2.93 -7.53 9.06
C ALA A 296 2.86 -7.99 10.52
N VAL A 297 1.91 -8.86 10.88
CA VAL A 297 1.57 -9.19 12.27
C VAL A 297 1.77 -10.67 12.54
N GLU A 298 2.43 -10.97 13.64
CA GLU A 298 2.43 -12.29 14.28
C GLU A 298 1.44 -12.22 15.46
N ASP A 299 0.31 -12.92 15.30
CA ASP A 299 -0.83 -12.80 16.22
C ASP A 299 -0.46 -13.14 17.67
N GLY A 300 -0.80 -12.23 18.59
CA GLY A 300 -0.47 -12.33 20.01
C GLY A 300 0.98 -11.99 20.36
N VAL A 301 1.86 -11.78 19.37
CA VAL A 301 3.30 -11.50 19.59
C VAL A 301 3.67 -10.07 19.19
N THR A 302 3.27 -9.62 17.99
CA THR A 302 3.59 -8.28 17.48
C THR A 302 2.37 -7.38 17.36
N GLY A 303 1.19 -7.90 17.68
CA GLY A 303 -0.11 -7.29 17.55
C GLY A 303 -1.19 -8.35 17.56
N PHE A 304 -2.36 -8.03 17.01
CA PHE A 304 -3.47 -8.96 16.93
C PHE A 304 -4.13 -8.95 15.55
N LEU A 305 -4.73 -10.09 15.19
CA LEU A 305 -5.52 -10.24 13.98
C LEU A 305 -7.01 -10.32 14.32
N CYS A 306 -7.84 -9.56 13.61
CA CYS A 306 -9.30 -9.64 13.69
C CYS A 306 -9.89 -10.23 12.41
N GLU A 307 -11.11 -10.73 12.48
CA GLU A 307 -11.83 -11.20 11.31
C GLU A 307 -12.24 -10.02 10.41
N LYS A 308 -12.09 -10.22 9.12
CA LYS A 308 -12.49 -9.24 8.10
C LYS A 308 -13.99 -8.96 8.16
N GLN A 309 -14.38 -7.68 8.07
CA GLN A 309 -15.78 -7.24 8.06
C GLN A 309 -16.58 -7.71 9.30
N ASN A 310 -15.92 -7.80 10.43
CA ASN A 310 -16.51 -8.25 11.68
C ASN A 310 -16.19 -7.27 12.81
N ALA A 311 -17.15 -6.38 13.10
CA ALA A 311 -17.00 -5.37 14.14
C ALA A 311 -16.86 -5.99 15.54
N GLU A 312 -17.52 -7.12 15.82
CA GLU A 312 -17.41 -7.82 17.09
C GLU A 312 -16.02 -8.41 17.29
N SER A 313 -15.48 -9.08 16.27
CA SER A 313 -14.11 -9.59 16.32
C SER A 313 -13.09 -8.47 16.53
N LEU A 314 -13.26 -7.32 15.88
CA LEU A 314 -12.41 -6.16 16.07
C LEU A 314 -12.53 -5.61 17.49
N TYR A 315 -13.75 -5.46 18.01
CA TYR A 315 -14.03 -4.99 19.37
C TYR A 315 -13.35 -5.91 20.40
N GLU A 316 -13.55 -7.22 20.35
CA GLU A 316 -12.93 -8.16 21.28
C GLU A 316 -11.39 -8.09 21.21
N THR A 317 -10.84 -7.92 20.01
CA THR A 317 -9.40 -7.76 19.80
C THR A 317 -8.87 -6.48 20.43
N MET A 318 -9.54 -5.35 20.23
CA MET A 318 -9.18 -4.06 20.83
C MET A 318 -9.36 -4.06 22.35
N LYS A 319 -10.41 -4.69 22.85
CA LYS A 319 -10.67 -4.91 24.28
C LYS A 319 -9.56 -5.72 24.94
N ARG A 320 -9.15 -6.81 24.30
CA ARG A 320 -8.00 -7.62 24.75
C ARG A 320 -6.73 -6.77 24.85
N PHE A 321 -6.49 -5.89 23.88
CA PHE A 321 -5.34 -4.99 23.90
C PHE A 321 -5.45 -3.97 25.04
N CYS A 322 -6.62 -3.37 25.29
CA CYS A 322 -6.85 -2.47 26.42
C CYS A 322 -6.58 -3.15 27.78
N GLY A 323 -6.77 -4.45 27.89
CA GLY A 323 -6.51 -5.22 29.11
C GLY A 323 -5.04 -5.57 29.36
N LEU A 324 -4.14 -5.32 28.40
CA LEU A 324 -2.71 -5.60 28.56
C LEU A 324 -2.03 -4.53 29.41
N PRO A 325 -1.11 -4.91 30.33
CA PRO A 325 -0.19 -3.98 30.97
C PRO A 325 0.66 -3.22 29.94
N ILE A 326 1.09 -2.01 30.29
CA ILE A 326 1.82 -1.12 29.37
C ILE A 326 3.16 -1.71 28.91
N ASP A 327 3.87 -2.40 29.79
CA ASP A 327 5.12 -3.10 29.49
C ASP A 327 4.94 -4.24 28.48
N GLN A 328 3.81 -4.93 28.51
CA GLN A 328 3.47 -5.96 27.53
C GLN A 328 3.14 -5.34 26.17
N ARG A 329 2.41 -4.21 26.14
CA ARG A 329 2.13 -3.48 24.91
C ARG A 329 3.43 -2.97 24.26
N GLU A 330 4.34 -2.40 25.03
CA GLU A 330 5.65 -1.95 24.55
C GLU A 330 6.48 -3.13 24.02
N THR A 331 6.54 -4.23 24.77
CA THR A 331 7.25 -5.46 24.34
C THR A 331 6.70 -5.98 23.01
N MET A 332 5.37 -5.97 22.84
CA MET A 332 4.69 -6.35 21.60
C MET A 332 5.09 -5.44 20.42
N GLY A 333 5.16 -4.13 20.64
CA GLY A 333 5.60 -3.17 19.63
C GLY A 333 7.08 -3.37 19.23
N LEU A 334 7.97 -3.63 20.21
CA LEU A 334 9.38 -3.93 19.94
C LEU A 334 9.58 -5.26 19.23
N ALA A 335 8.73 -6.26 19.47
CA ALA A 335 8.71 -7.50 18.69
C ALA A 335 8.29 -7.21 17.23
N GLY A 336 7.31 -6.33 17.02
CA GLY A 336 6.92 -5.85 15.68
C GLY A 336 8.08 -5.20 14.94
N LYS A 337 8.84 -4.33 15.59
CA LYS A 337 10.05 -3.71 15.04
C LYS A 337 11.06 -4.76 14.56
N LYS A 338 11.37 -5.76 15.40
CA LYS A 338 12.29 -6.85 15.02
C LYS A 338 11.83 -7.61 13.79
N ARG A 339 10.50 -7.85 13.67
CA ARG A 339 9.91 -8.46 12.48
C ARG A 339 10.11 -7.58 11.25
N MET A 340 9.93 -6.27 11.35
CA MET A 340 10.18 -5.34 10.24
C MET A 340 11.64 -5.38 9.78
N GLU A 341 12.61 -5.40 10.70
CA GLU A 341 14.04 -5.53 10.38
C GLU A 341 14.38 -6.86 9.69
N ALA A 342 13.78 -7.94 10.13
CA ALA A 342 14.03 -9.27 9.59
C ALA A 342 13.46 -9.44 8.18
N VAL A 343 12.22 -9.00 7.96
CA VAL A 343 11.40 -9.38 6.79
C VAL A 343 11.14 -8.21 5.85
N PHE A 344 10.85 -7.01 6.38
CA PHE A 344 10.30 -5.89 5.61
C PHE A 344 11.26 -4.72 5.42
N ASP A 345 12.55 -4.89 5.72
CA ASP A 345 13.56 -3.85 5.45
C ASP A 345 13.53 -3.46 3.96
N LYS A 346 13.25 -2.19 3.71
CA LYS A 346 13.13 -1.63 2.35
C LYS A 346 14.39 -1.87 1.52
N ARG A 347 15.58 -1.86 2.13
CA ARG A 347 16.84 -2.12 1.43
C ARG A 347 16.86 -3.52 0.81
N LYS A 348 16.37 -4.54 1.53
CA LYS A 348 16.26 -5.92 1.02
C LYS A 348 15.26 -6.01 -0.13
N VAL A 349 14.13 -5.31 -0.04
CA VAL A 349 13.12 -5.27 -1.10
C VAL A 349 13.65 -4.58 -2.35
N VAL A 350 14.39 -3.48 -2.20
CA VAL A 350 15.03 -2.76 -3.32
C VAL A 350 16.08 -3.64 -4.00
N GLU A 351 16.96 -4.27 -3.23
CA GLU A 351 17.99 -5.19 -3.74
C GLU A 351 17.38 -6.34 -4.53
N GLU A 352 16.36 -7.00 -3.97
CA GLU A 352 15.63 -8.08 -4.65
C GLU A 352 14.96 -7.61 -5.93
N THR A 353 14.34 -6.43 -5.90
CA THR A 353 13.72 -5.82 -7.08
C THR A 353 14.75 -5.56 -8.17
N ILE A 354 15.88 -4.95 -7.85
CA ILE A 354 16.97 -4.64 -8.78
C ILE A 354 17.55 -5.92 -9.38
N ARG A 355 17.77 -6.94 -8.55
CA ARG A 355 18.26 -8.24 -8.99
C ARG A 355 17.39 -8.81 -10.12
N HIS A 356 16.08 -8.79 -9.97
CA HIS A 356 15.14 -9.26 -10.99
C HIS A 356 15.00 -8.32 -12.20
N LEU A 357 15.20 -7.03 -12.00
CA LEU A 357 15.12 -6.05 -13.10
C LEU A 357 16.36 -6.05 -14.00
N LEU A 358 17.58 -6.17 -13.42
CA LEU A 358 18.84 -5.90 -14.11
C LEU A 358 19.70 -7.15 -14.35
N VAL A 359 19.51 -8.24 -13.61
CA VAL A 359 20.22 -9.49 -13.88
C VAL A 359 19.58 -10.20 -15.09
N TYR A 360 20.39 -10.57 -16.05
CA TYR A 360 19.98 -11.25 -17.30
C TYR A 360 19.72 -12.73 -17.11
#